data_0af97967301bbc0fbe6faf0a5175bdac
#
_entry.id   0af97967301bbc0fbe6faf0a5175bdac
#
_cell.length_a   1.000
_cell.length_b   1.000
_cell.length_c   1.000
_cell.angle_alpha   90.00
_cell.angle_beta   90.00
_cell.angle_gamma   90.00
#
_symmetry.space_group_name_H-M   'P 1'
#
loop_
_entity.id
_entity.type
_entity.pdbx_description
1 polymer ?
#
loop_
_entity_poly.entity_id
_entity_poly.type
_entity_poly.pdbx_seq_one_letter_code
_entity_poly.pdbx_strand_id
1 'polypeptide(L)'
;RSSAASDVYKRQLLDHAAENGYAVPAFNINNMEQGLAVMAAAQATNSPVILQASRGARAYANDLVLKALIEGLSRAYPEIPICMHLDHGNGLATCATAIQNGFTSVMMDGSLKSDGKTPADYDYNAGVTAKVVEMAHACGVSVEGELGVLGSLETGMGDKEDGHGAEGKLSEDQLLTDPDQAERFVKDTGVDALAIAMGTSHGAYKFTRKPDGEILAL
;
A
#
# COMPACT_ATOMS: atom_id res chain seq x y z
N ARG A 1 -6.46 -22.67 20.23
CA ARG A 1 -5.23 -22.19 19.61
C ARG A 1 -5.64 -21.40 18.37
N SER A 2 -5.51 -20.09 18.38
CA SER A 2 -5.61 -19.22 17.21
C SER A 2 -4.65 -19.76 16.15
N SER A 3 -5.12 -19.94 14.94
CA SER A 3 -4.28 -20.34 13.81
C SER A 3 -3.34 -19.17 13.50
N ALA A 4 -2.08 -19.31 13.85
CA ALA A 4 -1.09 -18.26 13.80
C ALA A 4 -0.65 -17.85 12.37
N ALA A 5 -1.24 -18.44 11.34
CA ALA A 5 -0.86 -18.14 9.94
C ALA A 5 -1.61 -16.95 9.32
N SER A 6 -2.73 -16.50 9.93
CA SER A 6 -3.61 -15.49 9.34
C SER A 6 -3.43 -14.07 9.84
N ASP A 7 -2.59 -13.85 10.85
CA ASP A 7 -2.41 -12.55 11.47
C ASP A 7 -0.93 -12.12 11.37
N VAL A 8 -0.38 -12.14 10.15
CA VAL A 8 0.99 -11.69 9.92
C VAL A 8 0.99 -10.19 9.62
N TYR A 9 1.82 -9.45 10.34
CA TYR A 9 2.00 -8.02 10.11
C TYR A 9 2.89 -7.79 8.88
N LYS A 10 2.60 -6.75 8.11
CA LYS A 10 3.34 -6.43 6.88
C LYS A 10 4.84 -6.35 7.11
N ARG A 11 5.27 -5.71 8.19
CA ARG A 11 6.68 -5.58 8.55
C ARG A 11 7.37 -6.94 8.66
N GLN A 12 6.74 -7.93 9.33
CA GLN A 12 7.32 -9.27 9.49
C GLN A 12 7.55 -9.97 8.14
N LEU A 13 6.61 -9.81 7.19
CA LEU A 13 6.76 -10.37 5.85
C LEU A 13 7.89 -9.68 5.08
N LEU A 14 7.99 -8.35 5.20
CA LEU A 14 9.00 -7.56 4.50
C LEU A 14 10.40 -7.79 5.09
N ASP A 15 10.55 -7.85 6.42
CA ASP A 15 11.81 -8.16 7.08
C ASP A 15 12.33 -9.55 6.65
N HIS A 16 11.45 -10.56 6.70
CA HIS A 16 11.81 -11.91 6.23
C HIS A 16 12.18 -11.94 4.74
N ALA A 17 11.47 -11.20 3.91
CA ALA A 17 11.77 -11.10 2.48
C ALA A 17 13.13 -10.44 2.23
N ALA A 18 13.44 -9.36 2.95
CA ALA A 18 14.72 -8.67 2.84
C ALA A 18 15.89 -9.55 3.30
N GLU A 19 15.73 -10.28 4.42
CA GLU A 19 16.76 -11.20 4.94
C GLU A 19 17.03 -12.38 4.00
N ASN A 20 16.01 -12.81 3.22
CA ASN A 20 16.10 -13.97 2.35
C ASN A 20 16.16 -13.64 0.85
N GLY A 21 16.21 -12.35 0.47
CA GLY A 21 16.44 -11.90 -0.90
C GLY A 21 15.29 -12.18 -1.87
N TYR A 22 14.02 -12.04 -1.42
CA TYR A 22 12.85 -12.14 -2.28
C TYR A 22 11.87 -10.96 -2.06
N ALA A 23 10.89 -10.81 -2.96
CA ALA A 23 9.83 -9.82 -2.83
C ALA A 23 8.49 -10.47 -2.46
N VAL A 24 7.69 -9.78 -1.65
CA VAL A 24 6.32 -10.19 -1.31
C VAL A 24 5.35 -9.44 -2.21
N PRO A 25 4.49 -10.14 -2.99
CA PRO A 25 3.51 -9.47 -3.83
C PRO A 25 2.34 -8.93 -3.00
N ALA A 26 1.83 -7.76 -3.41
CA ALA A 26 0.62 -7.16 -2.86
C ALA A 26 -0.44 -7.06 -3.96
N PHE A 27 -1.63 -7.59 -3.69
CA PHE A 27 -2.72 -7.65 -4.65
C PHE A 27 -3.98 -7.00 -4.11
N ASN A 28 -4.51 -6.03 -4.86
CA ASN A 28 -5.81 -5.44 -4.58
C ASN A 28 -6.93 -6.45 -4.88
N ILE A 29 -7.84 -6.59 -3.93
CA ILE A 29 -9.03 -7.42 -4.07
C ILE A 29 -10.29 -6.62 -3.76
N ASN A 30 -11.34 -6.82 -4.56
CA ASN A 30 -12.65 -6.19 -4.39
C ASN A 30 -13.76 -7.22 -4.19
N ASN A 31 -13.51 -8.49 -4.53
CA ASN A 31 -14.51 -9.55 -4.53
C ASN A 31 -13.89 -10.92 -4.26
N MET A 32 -14.75 -11.91 -4.12
CA MET A 32 -14.39 -13.30 -3.80
C MET A 32 -13.53 -13.94 -4.89
N GLU A 33 -13.83 -13.71 -6.14
CA GLU A 33 -13.16 -14.32 -7.29
C GLU A 33 -11.69 -13.91 -7.36
N GLN A 34 -11.42 -12.61 -7.13
CA GLN A 34 -10.06 -12.09 -7.06
C GLN A 34 -9.31 -12.68 -5.86
N GLY A 35 -9.94 -12.70 -4.70
CA GLY A 35 -9.35 -13.30 -3.50
C GLY A 35 -8.99 -14.77 -3.69
N LEU A 36 -9.89 -15.58 -4.24
CA LEU A 36 -9.65 -17.00 -4.52
C LEU A 36 -8.53 -17.20 -5.54
N ALA A 37 -8.48 -16.38 -6.60
CA ALA A 37 -7.44 -16.47 -7.62
C ALA A 37 -6.05 -16.17 -7.05
N VAL A 38 -5.94 -15.10 -6.23
CA VAL A 38 -4.67 -14.73 -5.57
C VAL A 38 -4.23 -15.84 -4.61
N MET A 39 -5.14 -16.37 -3.79
CA MET A 39 -4.80 -17.42 -2.84
C MET A 39 -4.44 -18.74 -3.51
N ALA A 40 -5.09 -19.11 -4.61
CA ALA A 40 -4.71 -20.28 -5.39
C ALA A 40 -3.30 -20.15 -5.99
N ALA A 41 -2.93 -18.96 -6.47
CA ALA A 41 -1.59 -18.68 -6.96
C ALA A 41 -0.56 -18.72 -5.82
N ALA A 42 -0.85 -18.12 -4.67
CA ALA A 42 0.01 -18.13 -3.49
C ALA A 42 0.27 -19.57 -3.01
N GLN A 43 -0.77 -20.40 -2.98
CA GLN A 43 -0.64 -21.83 -2.63
C GLN A 43 0.20 -22.59 -3.65
N ALA A 44 -0.01 -22.37 -4.94
CA ALA A 44 0.74 -23.05 -6.01
C ALA A 44 2.25 -22.73 -5.99
N THR A 45 2.60 -21.53 -5.53
CA THR A 45 3.98 -21.05 -5.41
C THR A 45 4.56 -21.15 -4.00
N ASN A 46 3.76 -21.59 -3.03
CA ASN A 46 4.11 -21.64 -1.61
C ASN A 46 4.68 -20.28 -1.12
N SER A 47 4.00 -19.19 -1.46
CA SER A 47 4.46 -17.83 -1.22
C SER A 47 3.53 -17.08 -0.27
N PRO A 48 4.06 -16.25 0.63
CA PRO A 48 3.25 -15.31 1.39
C PRO A 48 2.64 -14.25 0.46
N VAL A 49 1.56 -13.60 0.89
CA VAL A 49 0.87 -12.59 0.09
C VAL A 49 0.32 -11.47 0.96
N ILE A 50 0.33 -10.26 0.42
CA ILE A 50 -0.39 -9.12 0.96
C ILE A 50 -1.70 -8.98 0.17
N LEU A 51 -2.84 -9.19 0.84
CA LEU A 51 -4.15 -8.87 0.31
C LEU A 51 -4.50 -7.45 0.71
N GLN A 52 -4.63 -6.58 -0.27
CA GLN A 52 -4.89 -5.17 0.01
C GLN A 52 -6.26 -4.73 -0.51
N ALA A 53 -6.83 -3.78 0.19
CA ALA A 53 -8.08 -3.17 -0.17
C ALA A 53 -7.99 -1.65 -0.04
N SER A 54 -8.25 -0.97 -1.14
CA SER A 54 -8.34 0.48 -1.18
C SER A 54 -9.61 1.00 -0.49
N ARG A 55 -9.70 2.30 -0.33
CA ARG A 55 -10.95 2.95 0.15
C ARG A 55 -12.14 2.62 -0.74
N GLY A 56 -11.92 2.57 -2.06
CA GLY A 56 -12.94 2.21 -3.04
C GLY A 56 -13.38 0.75 -2.91
N ALA A 57 -12.44 -0.16 -2.72
CA ALA A 57 -12.73 -1.57 -2.46
C ALA A 57 -13.58 -1.76 -1.19
N ARG A 58 -13.21 -1.05 -0.12
CA ARG A 58 -13.96 -1.07 1.16
C ARG A 58 -15.37 -0.51 1.00
N ALA A 59 -15.52 0.59 0.27
CA ALA A 59 -16.83 1.17 -0.02
C ALA A 59 -17.69 0.27 -0.90
N TYR A 60 -17.10 -0.39 -1.90
CA TYR A 60 -17.79 -1.31 -2.81
C TYR A 60 -18.26 -2.58 -2.10
N ALA A 61 -17.37 -3.26 -1.40
CA ALA A 61 -17.66 -4.56 -0.79
C ALA A 61 -18.37 -4.43 0.57
N ASN A 62 -18.31 -3.28 1.23
CA ASN A 62 -18.60 -3.09 2.65
C ASN A 62 -17.55 -3.73 3.56
N ASP A 63 -17.12 -3.01 4.59
CA ASP A 63 -16.05 -3.43 5.49
C ASP A 63 -16.30 -4.78 6.16
N LEU A 64 -17.54 -5.05 6.60
CA LEU A 64 -17.89 -6.32 7.26
C LEU A 64 -17.82 -7.50 6.30
N VAL A 65 -18.26 -7.32 5.06
CA VAL A 65 -18.23 -8.37 4.02
C VAL A 65 -16.79 -8.63 3.60
N LEU A 66 -15.99 -7.57 3.40
CA LEU A 66 -14.58 -7.70 3.03
C LEU A 66 -13.77 -8.40 4.14
N LYS A 67 -14.00 -8.03 5.40
CA LYS A 67 -13.41 -8.72 6.54
C LYS A 67 -13.75 -10.22 6.54
N ALA A 68 -15.04 -10.55 6.42
CA ALA A 68 -15.49 -11.94 6.39
C ALA A 68 -14.88 -12.73 5.21
N LEU A 69 -14.73 -12.09 4.05
CA LEU A 69 -14.09 -12.68 2.89
C LEU A 69 -12.63 -13.02 3.19
N ILE A 70 -11.85 -12.08 3.70
CA ILE A 70 -10.42 -12.30 3.98
C ILE A 70 -10.22 -13.32 5.11
N GLU A 71 -11.04 -13.27 6.16
CA GLU A 71 -11.04 -14.31 7.20
C GLU A 71 -11.38 -15.69 6.63
N GLY A 72 -12.33 -15.77 5.69
CA GLY A 72 -12.67 -17.00 4.98
C GLY A 72 -11.51 -17.55 4.16
N LEU A 73 -10.84 -16.68 3.40
CA LEU A 73 -9.65 -17.03 2.62
C LEU A 73 -8.52 -17.53 3.51
N SER A 74 -8.24 -16.85 4.61
CA SER A 74 -7.22 -17.25 5.58
C SER A 74 -7.48 -18.64 6.15
N ARG A 75 -8.73 -18.97 6.45
CA ARG A 75 -9.11 -20.31 6.96
C ARG A 75 -9.06 -21.38 5.87
N ALA A 76 -9.35 -21.02 4.62
CA ALA A 76 -9.30 -21.95 3.49
C ALA A 76 -7.85 -22.28 3.08
N TYR A 77 -6.91 -21.39 3.35
CA TYR A 77 -5.49 -21.53 3.00
C TYR A 77 -4.59 -21.34 4.24
N PRO A 78 -4.69 -22.23 5.24
CA PRO A 78 -4.05 -22.01 6.55
C PRO A 78 -2.52 -22.03 6.52
N GLU A 79 -1.93 -22.59 5.47
CA GLU A 79 -0.47 -22.67 5.31
C GLU A 79 0.13 -21.41 4.67
N ILE A 80 -0.70 -20.50 4.13
CA ILE A 80 -0.23 -19.30 3.44
C ILE A 80 -0.29 -18.11 4.40
N PRO A 81 0.86 -17.48 4.71
CA PRO A 81 0.89 -16.23 5.48
C PRO A 81 0.21 -15.10 4.69
N ILE A 82 -0.78 -14.48 5.30
CA ILE A 82 -1.55 -13.38 4.69
C ILE A 82 -1.41 -12.13 5.56
N CYS A 83 -1.09 -10.99 4.95
CA CYS A 83 -1.24 -9.68 5.54
C CYS A 83 -2.48 -9.00 4.95
N MET A 84 -3.39 -8.54 5.78
CA MET A 84 -4.52 -7.70 5.37
C MET A 84 -4.12 -6.24 5.45
N HIS A 85 -4.05 -5.55 4.29
CA HIS A 85 -3.52 -4.21 4.17
C HIS A 85 -4.54 -3.21 3.65
N LEU A 86 -4.67 -2.05 4.34
CA LEU A 86 -5.37 -0.89 3.78
C LEU A 86 -4.45 -0.18 2.79
N ASP A 87 -4.89 -0.07 1.56
CA ASP A 87 -4.22 0.62 0.47
C ASP A 87 -4.74 2.06 0.35
N HIS A 88 -3.85 3.04 0.23
CA HIS A 88 -4.14 4.48 0.12
C HIS A 88 -5.14 5.05 1.12
N GLY A 89 -4.87 4.88 2.41
CA GLY A 89 -5.59 5.61 3.47
C GLY A 89 -5.30 7.11 3.40
N ASN A 90 -6.34 7.93 3.46
CA ASN A 90 -6.24 9.39 3.28
C ASN A 90 -6.32 10.19 4.59
N GLY A 91 -6.22 9.53 5.73
CA GLY A 91 -6.27 10.19 7.03
C GLY A 91 -6.47 9.24 8.19
N LEU A 92 -6.35 9.80 9.40
CA LEU A 92 -6.42 9.06 10.66
C LEU A 92 -7.71 8.23 10.79
N ALA A 93 -8.86 8.79 10.42
CA ALA A 93 -10.16 8.10 10.55
C ALA A 93 -10.25 6.87 9.62
N THR A 94 -9.74 6.97 8.39
CA THR A 94 -9.72 5.86 7.43
C THR A 94 -8.84 4.73 7.93
N CYS A 95 -7.65 5.04 8.44
CA CYS A 95 -6.74 4.05 9.02
C CYS A 95 -7.33 3.44 10.31
N ALA A 96 -7.91 4.25 11.19
CA ALA A 96 -8.52 3.76 12.42
C ALA A 96 -9.67 2.79 12.14
N THR A 97 -10.55 3.10 11.20
CA THR A 97 -11.66 2.19 10.85
C THR A 97 -11.18 0.91 10.18
N ALA A 98 -10.09 0.95 9.41
CA ALA A 98 -9.47 -0.26 8.88
C ALA A 98 -8.95 -1.15 10.01
N ILE A 99 -8.23 -0.59 10.98
CA ILE A 99 -7.72 -1.34 12.15
C ILE A 99 -8.88 -1.97 12.94
N GLN A 100 -9.97 -1.24 13.17
CA GLN A 100 -11.17 -1.76 13.84
C GLN A 100 -11.81 -2.93 13.09
N ASN A 101 -11.65 -2.98 11.77
CA ASN A 101 -12.11 -4.08 10.92
C ASN A 101 -11.07 -5.21 10.74
N GLY A 102 -9.98 -5.20 11.51
CA GLY A 102 -9.02 -6.30 11.57
C GLY A 102 -7.89 -6.21 10.54
N PHE A 103 -7.68 -5.06 9.91
CA PHE A 103 -6.49 -4.85 9.07
C PHE A 103 -5.23 -4.89 9.92
N THR A 104 -4.26 -5.70 9.52
CA THR A 104 -2.98 -5.89 10.22
C THR A 104 -1.89 -4.93 9.74
N SER A 105 -2.20 -4.19 8.68
CA SER A 105 -1.36 -3.13 8.13
C SER A 105 -2.23 -2.05 7.49
N VAL A 106 -1.80 -0.80 7.60
CA VAL A 106 -2.45 0.35 6.97
C VAL A 106 -1.42 1.23 6.26
N MET A 107 -1.77 1.76 5.10
CA MET A 107 -1.00 2.80 4.44
C MET A 107 -1.63 4.16 4.72
N MET A 108 -0.80 5.12 5.15
CA MET A 108 -1.16 6.53 5.18
C MET A 108 -0.53 7.20 3.96
N ASP A 109 -1.34 7.47 2.96
CA ASP A 109 -0.93 8.25 1.81
C ASP A 109 -1.12 9.75 2.12
N GLY A 110 -0.05 10.38 2.57
CA GLY A 110 0.02 11.82 2.82
C GLY A 110 0.63 12.61 1.65
N SER A 111 0.87 11.99 0.50
CA SER A 111 1.39 12.64 -0.71
C SER A 111 0.40 13.67 -1.29
N LEU A 112 -0.89 13.46 -1.01
CA LEU A 112 -1.95 14.40 -1.33
C LEU A 112 -2.57 14.95 -0.04
N LYS A 113 -3.05 16.18 -0.10
CA LYS A 113 -3.85 16.79 0.98
C LYS A 113 -5.20 16.08 1.11
N SER A 114 -5.93 16.40 2.16
CA SER A 114 -7.23 15.77 2.48
C SER A 114 -8.29 15.89 1.38
N ASP A 115 -8.10 16.79 0.40
CA ASP A 115 -8.96 16.93 -0.78
C ASP A 115 -8.75 15.80 -1.81
N GLY A 116 -7.66 15.02 -1.66
CA GLY A 116 -7.30 13.92 -2.56
C GLY A 116 -6.82 14.37 -3.94
N LYS A 117 -6.39 15.62 -4.08
CA LYS A 117 -6.04 16.25 -5.37
C LYS A 117 -4.80 17.13 -5.31
N THR A 118 -4.64 17.88 -4.23
CA THR A 118 -3.54 18.83 -4.06
C THR A 118 -2.32 18.11 -3.53
N PRO A 119 -1.17 18.11 -4.25
CA PRO A 119 0.07 17.56 -3.72
C PRO A 119 0.43 18.22 -2.40
N ALA A 120 0.81 17.41 -1.43
CA ALA A 120 1.19 17.85 -0.10
C ALA A 120 2.69 18.20 -0.05
N ASP A 121 3.04 19.07 0.88
CA ASP A 121 4.43 19.28 1.25
C ASP A 121 4.91 18.20 2.23
N TYR A 122 6.22 18.12 2.41
CA TYR A 122 6.85 17.16 3.30
C TYR A 122 6.31 17.23 4.74
N ASP A 123 6.18 18.44 5.29
CA ASP A 123 5.79 18.61 6.70
C ASP A 123 4.35 18.15 6.95
N TYR A 124 3.45 18.40 6.00
CA TYR A 124 2.09 17.87 6.06
C TYR A 124 2.10 16.33 6.02
N ASN A 125 2.79 15.74 5.03
CA ASN A 125 2.85 14.29 4.87
C ASN A 125 3.45 13.62 6.11
N ALA A 126 4.62 14.06 6.55
CA ALA A 126 5.26 13.53 7.75
C ALA A 126 4.38 13.69 9.00
N GLY A 127 3.72 14.84 9.15
CA GLY A 127 2.87 15.11 10.30
C GLY A 127 1.60 14.26 10.37
N VAL A 128 0.94 13.97 9.26
CA VAL A 128 -0.25 13.09 9.24
C VAL A 128 0.14 11.63 9.38
N THR A 129 1.24 11.22 8.75
CA THR A 129 1.76 9.85 8.81
C THR A 129 2.22 9.50 10.22
N ALA A 130 2.97 10.36 10.90
CA ALA A 130 3.41 10.13 12.28
C ALA A 130 2.22 9.91 13.25
N LYS A 131 1.11 10.64 13.07
CA LYS A 131 -0.10 10.45 13.89
C LYS A 131 -0.74 9.07 13.64
N VAL A 132 -0.73 8.60 12.40
CA VAL A 132 -1.23 7.25 12.07
C VAL A 132 -0.31 6.20 12.66
N VAL A 133 1.02 6.39 12.59
CA VAL A 133 2.01 5.49 13.19
C VAL A 133 1.78 5.36 14.70
N GLU A 134 1.63 6.47 15.42
CA GLU A 134 1.37 6.45 16.87
C GLU A 134 0.13 5.62 17.21
N MET A 135 -0.98 5.85 16.50
CA MET A 135 -2.24 5.12 16.70
C MET A 135 -2.10 3.63 16.34
N ALA A 136 -1.55 3.32 15.17
CA ALA A 136 -1.47 1.97 14.65
C ALA A 136 -0.52 1.09 15.47
N HIS A 137 0.66 1.62 15.83
CA HIS A 137 1.62 0.91 16.68
C HIS A 137 1.06 0.64 18.07
N ALA A 138 0.23 1.52 18.64
CA ALA A 138 -0.48 1.26 19.90
C ALA A 138 -1.44 0.05 19.78
N CYS A 139 -1.89 -0.28 18.58
CA CYS A 139 -2.72 -1.46 18.27
C CYS A 139 -1.90 -2.65 17.74
N GLY A 140 -0.57 -2.55 17.64
CA GLY A 140 0.30 -3.57 17.08
C GLY A 140 0.19 -3.70 15.54
N VAL A 141 -0.30 -2.68 14.82
CA VAL A 141 -0.52 -2.69 13.38
C VAL A 141 0.62 -1.97 12.66
N SER A 142 1.12 -2.56 11.57
CA SER A 142 2.18 -1.97 10.75
C SER A 142 1.66 -0.79 9.93
N VAL A 143 2.53 0.21 9.71
CA VAL A 143 2.20 1.39 8.90
C VAL A 143 3.14 1.51 7.71
N GLU A 144 2.55 1.73 6.55
CA GLU A 144 3.24 2.17 5.35
C GLU A 144 3.00 3.66 5.15
N GLY A 145 4.03 4.40 4.80
CA GLY A 145 3.93 5.78 4.32
C GLY A 145 4.11 5.85 2.82
N GLU A 146 3.78 6.98 2.22
CA GLU A 146 4.08 7.29 0.83
C GLU A 146 4.86 8.58 0.71
N LEU A 147 5.89 8.58 -0.15
CA LEU A 147 6.68 9.75 -0.46
C LEU A 147 6.88 9.87 -1.97
N GLY A 148 6.54 11.04 -2.53
CA GLY A 148 6.39 11.25 -3.95
C GLY A 148 4.94 11.00 -4.40
N VAL A 149 4.60 11.40 -5.60
CA VAL A 149 3.29 11.17 -6.21
C VAL A 149 3.46 10.18 -7.36
N LEU A 150 2.78 9.06 -7.29
CA LEU A 150 2.80 8.10 -8.39
C LEU A 150 2.25 8.74 -9.67
N GLY A 151 2.95 8.54 -10.77
CA GLY A 151 2.56 9.10 -12.05
C GLY A 151 3.57 8.85 -13.14
N SER A 152 3.23 9.32 -14.33
CA SER A 152 4.05 9.12 -15.52
C SER A 152 5.07 10.24 -15.71
N LEU A 153 6.35 9.92 -15.70
CA LEU A 153 7.43 10.83 -16.06
C LEU A 153 7.31 11.34 -17.51
N GLU A 154 6.70 10.56 -18.40
CA GLU A 154 6.53 10.92 -19.80
C GLU A 154 5.47 12.02 -20.00
N THR A 155 4.35 11.92 -19.29
CA THR A 155 3.23 12.86 -19.42
C THR A 155 3.21 13.94 -18.35
N GLY A 156 3.89 13.73 -17.25
CA GLY A 156 3.83 14.58 -16.06
C GLY A 156 2.49 14.49 -15.33
N MET A 157 1.68 13.47 -15.60
CA MET A 157 0.37 13.31 -14.98
C MET A 157 0.45 12.32 -13.82
N GLY A 158 -0.13 12.71 -12.70
CA GLY A 158 -0.32 11.81 -11.55
C GLY A 158 -1.29 10.67 -11.88
N ASP A 159 -1.09 9.55 -11.22
CA ASP A 159 -2.02 8.42 -11.27
C ASP A 159 -3.31 8.75 -10.54
N LYS A 160 -4.39 8.11 -10.97
CA LYS A 160 -5.69 8.22 -10.30
C LYS A 160 -6.08 6.85 -9.76
N GLU A 161 -6.33 6.81 -8.47
CA GLU A 161 -6.82 5.63 -7.78
C GLU A 161 -8.14 5.94 -7.07
N ASP A 162 -9.15 5.09 -7.24
CA ASP A 162 -10.51 5.31 -6.70
C ASP A 162 -11.10 6.70 -7.04
N GLY A 163 -10.71 7.27 -8.17
CA GLY A 163 -11.15 8.63 -8.58
C GLY A 163 -10.39 9.77 -7.89
N HIS A 164 -9.39 9.48 -7.09
CA HIS A 164 -8.50 10.44 -6.46
C HIS A 164 -7.12 10.42 -7.13
N GLY A 165 -6.45 11.56 -7.17
CA GLY A 165 -5.11 11.70 -7.74
C GLY A 165 -4.77 13.16 -7.99
N ALA A 166 -3.49 13.47 -8.09
CA ALA A 166 -3.03 14.83 -8.31
C ALA A 166 -3.61 15.42 -9.59
N GLU A 167 -4.10 16.66 -9.51
CA GLU A 167 -4.58 17.40 -10.66
C GLU A 167 -3.46 18.30 -11.23
N GLY A 168 -3.39 18.37 -12.57
CA GLY A 168 -2.41 19.16 -13.29
C GLY A 168 -1.13 18.40 -13.63
N LYS A 169 -0.14 19.13 -14.14
CA LYS A 169 1.19 18.58 -14.39
C LYS A 169 2.05 18.64 -13.14
N LEU A 170 2.64 17.53 -12.82
CA LEU A 170 3.61 17.37 -11.74
C LEU A 170 5.02 17.61 -12.26
N SER A 171 5.89 18.15 -11.43
CA SER A 171 7.31 18.24 -11.68
C SER A 171 7.99 16.87 -11.50
N GLU A 172 9.18 16.70 -12.04
CA GLU A 172 9.96 15.49 -11.86
C GLU A 172 10.24 15.20 -10.36
N ASP A 173 10.54 16.25 -9.58
CA ASP A 173 10.75 16.14 -8.13
C ASP A 173 9.51 15.68 -7.36
N GLN A 174 8.31 15.81 -7.93
CA GLN A 174 7.08 15.30 -7.35
C GLN A 174 6.80 13.85 -7.77
N LEU A 175 7.32 13.43 -8.93
CA LEU A 175 7.14 12.11 -9.52
C LEU A 175 8.27 11.12 -9.15
N LEU A 176 9.35 11.60 -8.56
CA LEU A 176 10.48 10.79 -8.10
C LEU A 176 10.74 11.08 -6.62
N THR A 177 10.88 10.03 -5.86
CA THR A 177 11.22 10.16 -4.44
C THR A 177 12.72 10.44 -4.28
N ASP A 178 13.05 11.52 -3.60
CA ASP A 178 14.43 11.83 -3.22
C ASP A 178 14.91 10.88 -2.12
N PRO A 179 16.07 10.20 -2.28
CA PRO A 179 16.57 9.23 -1.31
C PRO A 179 16.85 9.83 0.08
N ASP A 180 17.36 11.06 0.15
CA ASP A 180 17.68 11.73 1.43
C ASP A 180 16.37 12.11 2.15
N GLN A 181 15.35 12.52 1.39
CA GLN A 181 14.00 12.71 1.94
C GLN A 181 13.38 11.41 2.43
N ALA A 182 13.58 10.30 1.71
CA ALA A 182 13.08 8.99 2.13
C ALA A 182 13.69 8.55 3.46
N GLU A 183 15.01 8.66 3.62
CA GLU A 183 15.69 8.36 4.88
C GLU A 183 15.16 9.24 6.03
N ARG A 184 15.03 10.53 5.78
CA ARG A 184 14.48 11.48 6.75
C ARG A 184 13.04 11.15 7.13
N PHE A 185 12.20 10.83 6.14
CA PHE A 185 10.78 10.53 6.34
C PHE A 185 10.57 9.31 7.25
N VAL A 186 11.34 8.24 7.02
CA VAL A 186 11.31 7.04 7.88
C VAL A 186 11.72 7.38 9.31
N LYS A 187 12.74 8.23 9.49
CA LYS A 187 13.18 8.66 10.83
C LYS A 187 12.16 9.54 11.54
N ASP A 188 11.56 10.49 10.81
CA ASP A 188 10.62 11.46 11.37
C ASP A 188 9.26 10.84 11.69
N THR A 189 8.83 9.84 10.92
CA THR A 189 7.50 9.23 11.06
C THR A 189 7.50 7.89 11.80
N GLY A 190 8.57 7.13 11.69
CA GLY A 190 8.66 5.78 12.27
C GLY A 190 7.84 4.73 11.51
N VAL A 191 7.55 4.92 10.21
CA VAL A 191 6.85 3.93 9.38
C VAL A 191 7.62 2.61 9.29
N ASP A 192 6.88 1.51 9.12
CA ASP A 192 7.43 0.15 8.96
C ASP A 192 7.77 -0.18 7.51
N ALA A 193 7.15 0.53 6.56
CA ALA A 193 7.38 0.41 5.14
C ALA A 193 7.18 1.78 4.46
N LEU A 194 7.82 1.99 3.32
CA LEU A 194 7.69 3.21 2.54
C LEU A 194 7.42 2.87 1.07
N ALA A 195 6.32 3.37 0.54
CA ALA A 195 6.07 3.41 -0.89
C ALA A 195 6.81 4.62 -1.49
N ILE A 196 7.60 4.36 -2.52
CA ILE A 196 8.39 5.36 -3.21
C ILE A 196 7.96 5.49 -4.66
N ALA A 197 7.96 6.71 -5.17
CA ALA A 197 7.80 6.97 -6.59
C ALA A 197 9.17 6.88 -7.29
N MET A 198 9.29 5.94 -8.23
CA MET A 198 10.55 5.65 -8.93
C MET A 198 10.39 5.64 -10.46
N GLY A 199 9.40 6.37 -10.96
CA GLY A 199 9.11 6.48 -12.39
C GLY A 199 8.20 5.37 -12.94
N THR A 200 7.75 4.45 -12.09
CA THR A 200 6.71 3.48 -12.44
C THR A 200 5.33 4.09 -12.25
N SER A 201 4.34 3.59 -12.98
CA SER A 201 2.95 4.04 -12.86
C SER A 201 1.98 2.87 -13.02
N HIS A 202 0.77 3.02 -12.49
CA HIS A 202 -0.26 2.01 -12.61
C HIS A 202 -0.79 1.88 -14.05
N GLY A 203 -1.04 0.64 -14.50
CA GLY A 203 -1.68 0.31 -15.77
C GLY A 203 -0.73 0.21 -16.97
N ALA A 204 -1.16 -0.59 -17.96
CA ALA A 204 -0.32 -1.02 -19.09
C ALA A 204 -0.17 0.02 -20.23
N TYR A 205 -0.89 1.14 -20.19
CA TYR A 205 -1.04 2.03 -21.37
C TYR A 205 -0.43 3.43 -21.19
N LYS A 206 0.49 3.59 -20.23
CA LYS A 206 1.01 4.92 -19.88
C LYS A 206 2.32 5.28 -20.57
N PHE A 207 2.93 4.34 -21.29
CA PHE A 207 4.15 4.59 -22.03
C PHE A 207 3.84 4.59 -23.52
N THR A 208 4.17 5.67 -24.22
CA THR A 208 4.05 5.77 -25.68
C THR A 208 5.26 5.14 -26.38
N ARG A 209 6.38 4.96 -25.65
CA ARG A 209 7.58 4.27 -26.12
C ARG A 209 7.70 2.89 -25.48
N LYS A 210 8.22 1.90 -26.26
CA LYS A 210 8.66 0.65 -25.65
C LYS A 210 9.81 0.96 -24.68
N PRO A 211 9.78 0.44 -23.45
CA PRO A 211 10.90 0.55 -22.54
C PRO A 211 12.15 0.00 -23.24
N ASP A 212 13.16 0.84 -23.44
CA ASP A 212 14.52 0.39 -23.68
C ASP A 212 15.16 0.21 -22.30
N GLY A 213 16.18 -0.59 -22.18
CA GLY A 213 16.74 -0.96 -20.86
C GLY A 213 17.21 0.24 -20.00
N GLU A 214 17.23 1.46 -20.53
CA GLU A 214 17.62 2.68 -19.81
C GLU A 214 16.47 3.26 -18.95
N ILE A 215 15.21 3.04 -19.33
CA ILE A 215 14.04 3.51 -18.57
C ILE A 215 13.82 2.69 -17.29
N LEU A 216 14.28 1.44 -17.29
CA LEU A 216 14.18 0.53 -16.14
C LEU A 216 15.42 0.56 -15.23
N ALA A 217 16.39 1.39 -15.53
CA ALA A 217 17.64 1.53 -14.77
C ALA A 217 17.64 2.75 -13.83
N LEU A 218 16.46 3.27 -13.48
CA LEU A 218 16.30 4.32 -12.48
C LEU A 218 16.22 3.73 -11.09
#